data_7112c527063676ed468ed159f2217af8
#
_entry.id   7112c527063676ed468ed159f2217af8
#
_cell.length_a   1.000
_cell.length_b   1.000
_cell.length_c   1.000
_cell.angle_alpha   90.00
_cell.angle_beta   90.00
_cell.angle_gamma   90.00
#
_symmetry.space_group_name_H-M   'P 1'
#
loop_
_entity.id
_entity.type
_entity.pdbx_description
1 polymer ?
#
loop_
_entity_poly.entity_id
_entity_poly.type
_entity_poly.pdbx_seq_one_letter_code
_entity_poly.pdbx_strand_id
1 'polypeptide(L)'
;MFRLSLTAAAVAVVLSTGPAVAQVPDFEREPINYKDAPDDNAVAALREKLRKGQVKLPFDDDRGYLKAVLKELDVPVSSQILVFSKTSLQRERITPKTPRAIYFNDDVYVGFCLRGDVMELSVADPNLGTAFYTLDQQPAEKPQITRQTDNCLICHATSSTQGAPGHLVRSVFTDREGFPVLSAGSFRTDHTSPMGERWGGWYVTGTHGEQEHMGNHVVQNKRHPEAEANDRGQNVTDLRDRFTVANYLSPHSDVVALMTLEHQVECHNRLARASILTRQALHHETTLNKELNEPAGKRWDSTTRRIESAGEPLVQYLLYSGEAKLTDPVAGTSDFTKEFTARGPFDKSGRSLREFDLKTRLFKYPGSYLVYSKAFADLPPPVKEFVLRRLHEVLTGKDTSEPFRHLSEADRKAVLEILRDTLPDLPGYWRAG
;
A
#
# COMPACT_ATOMS: atom_id res chain seq x y z
N MET A 1 65.52 -13.37 46.83
CA MET A 1 64.31 -13.96 46.20
C MET A 1 63.07 -13.28 46.79
N PHE A 2 62.56 -12.25 46.11
CA PHE A 2 61.33 -11.55 46.45
C PHE A 2 60.21 -12.07 45.57
N ARG A 3 59.14 -12.61 46.18
CA ARG A 3 57.91 -12.99 45.47
C ARG A 3 56.95 -11.82 45.53
N LEU A 4 56.61 -11.25 44.39
CA LEU A 4 55.50 -10.32 44.24
C LEU A 4 54.21 -11.15 44.04
N SER A 5 53.25 -10.93 44.96
CA SER A 5 51.87 -11.44 44.82
C SER A 5 51.03 -10.36 44.14
N LEU A 6 50.52 -10.67 42.91
CA LEU A 6 49.48 -9.83 42.24
C LEU A 6 48.12 -10.24 42.75
N THR A 7 47.45 -9.35 43.40
CA THR A 7 46.01 -9.46 43.72
C THR A 7 45.18 -8.87 42.56
N ALA A 8 44.44 -9.69 41.85
CA ALA A 8 43.49 -9.26 40.84
C ALA A 8 42.17 -8.83 41.50
N ALA A 9 41.84 -7.57 41.38
CA ALA A 9 40.53 -7.06 41.81
C ALA A 9 39.52 -7.27 40.66
N ALA A 10 38.50 -8.12 40.89
CA ALA A 10 37.37 -8.29 39.98
C ALA A 10 36.35 -7.15 40.19
N VAL A 11 36.19 -6.31 39.18
CA VAL A 11 35.12 -5.29 39.15
C VAL A 11 33.86 -5.95 38.62
N ALA A 12 32.89 -6.19 39.50
CA ALA A 12 31.55 -6.66 39.11
C ALA A 12 30.74 -5.47 38.55
N VAL A 13 30.52 -5.44 37.24
CA VAL A 13 29.59 -4.50 36.60
C VAL A 13 28.18 -5.05 36.81
N VAL A 14 27.43 -4.45 37.72
CA VAL A 14 25.99 -4.72 37.89
C VAL A 14 25.24 -3.98 36.77
N LEU A 15 24.85 -4.71 35.73
CA LEU A 15 23.89 -4.22 34.72
C LEU A 15 22.50 -4.19 35.38
N SER A 16 22.04 -3.01 35.77
CA SER A 16 20.67 -2.78 36.18
C SER A 16 19.75 -2.88 34.96
N THR A 17 19.10 -4.01 34.76
CA THR A 17 17.97 -4.12 33.82
C THR A 17 16.75 -3.46 34.43
N GLY A 18 16.62 -2.15 34.23
CA GLY A 18 15.34 -1.47 34.45
C GLY A 18 14.28 -2.04 33.49
N PRO A 19 12.98 -2.05 33.87
CA PRO A 19 11.91 -2.49 32.98
C PRO A 19 12.00 -1.66 31.67
N ALA A 20 12.11 -2.34 30.54
CA ALA A 20 12.04 -1.69 29.23
C ALA A 20 10.64 -1.07 29.13
N VAL A 21 10.55 0.23 29.27
CA VAL A 21 9.31 0.98 28.99
C VAL A 21 9.10 0.86 27.49
N ALA A 22 8.03 0.14 27.07
CA ALA A 22 7.66 0.03 25.67
C ALA A 22 7.50 1.47 25.13
N GLN A 23 8.31 1.82 24.13
CA GLN A 23 8.26 3.14 23.53
C GLN A 23 6.94 3.29 22.79
N VAL A 24 6.10 4.25 23.16
CA VAL A 24 4.86 4.57 22.48
C VAL A 24 5.19 4.94 21.01
N PRO A 25 4.58 4.28 20.02
CA PRO A 25 4.82 4.58 18.61
C PRO A 25 4.56 6.06 18.30
N ASP A 26 5.35 6.65 17.38
CA ASP A 26 5.27 8.08 17.09
C ASP A 26 3.90 8.51 16.54
N PHE A 27 3.17 7.64 15.85
CA PHE A 27 1.81 7.91 15.37
C PHE A 27 0.74 7.87 16.48
N GLU A 28 1.05 7.35 17.67
CA GLU A 28 0.17 7.40 18.85
C GLU A 28 0.35 8.66 19.69
N ARG A 29 1.32 9.52 19.32
CA ARG A 29 1.59 10.80 19.99
C ARG A 29 1.01 11.96 19.21
N GLU A 30 0.91 13.11 19.88
CA GLU A 30 0.62 14.37 19.19
C GLU A 30 1.62 14.65 18.05
N PRO A 31 1.13 15.17 16.96
CA PRO A 31 -0.21 15.64 16.64
C PRO A 31 -1.09 14.60 15.95
N ILE A 32 -0.69 13.35 15.87
CA ILE A 32 -1.40 12.29 15.14
C ILE A 32 -2.49 11.67 16.01
N ASN A 33 -2.13 11.14 17.19
CA ASN A 33 -3.04 10.52 18.17
C ASN A 33 -3.93 9.45 17.52
N TYR A 34 -3.32 8.50 16.80
CA TYR A 34 -4.00 7.56 15.91
C TYR A 34 -5.24 6.92 16.54
N LYS A 35 -5.16 6.49 17.79
CA LYS A 35 -6.25 5.81 18.48
C LYS A 35 -7.48 6.72 18.64
N ASP A 36 -7.27 7.96 19.03
CA ASP A 36 -8.34 8.89 19.43
C ASP A 36 -8.71 9.89 18.33
N ALA A 37 -7.85 10.08 17.32
CA ALA A 37 -8.12 11.00 16.23
C ALA A 37 -9.31 10.54 15.37
N PRO A 38 -10.12 11.47 14.87
CA PRO A 38 -11.23 11.16 13.98
C PRO A 38 -10.72 10.61 12.65
N ASP A 39 -11.45 9.64 12.12
CA ASP A 39 -11.26 9.11 10.77
C ASP A 39 -12.04 9.94 9.74
N ASP A 40 -11.43 10.18 8.57
CA ASP A 40 -12.02 10.93 7.44
C ASP A 40 -11.82 10.17 6.12
N ASN A 41 -12.64 9.12 5.93
CA ASN A 41 -12.52 8.22 4.79
C ASN A 41 -13.86 7.60 4.38
N ALA A 42 -13.87 6.89 3.24
CA ALA A 42 -15.08 6.30 2.67
C ALA A 42 -15.74 5.25 3.59
N VAL A 43 -14.93 4.46 4.33
CA VAL A 43 -15.45 3.44 5.26
C VAL A 43 -16.07 4.09 6.49
N ALA A 44 -15.47 5.15 7.02
CA ALA A 44 -16.04 5.95 8.10
C ALA A 44 -17.38 6.57 7.69
N ALA A 45 -17.46 7.10 6.46
CA ALA A 45 -18.70 7.64 5.90
C ALA A 45 -19.79 6.57 5.75
N LEU A 46 -19.45 5.36 5.28
CA LEU A 46 -20.36 4.22 5.20
C LEU A 46 -20.86 3.81 6.60
N ARG A 47 -19.95 3.71 7.58
CA ARG A 47 -20.27 3.41 8.98
C ARG A 47 -21.31 4.39 9.53
N GLU A 48 -21.14 5.67 9.27
CA GLU A 48 -22.07 6.71 9.73
C GLU A 48 -23.45 6.62 9.02
N LYS A 49 -23.47 6.34 7.71
CA LYS A 49 -24.72 6.08 6.96
C LYS A 49 -25.49 4.88 7.53
N LEU A 50 -24.77 3.79 7.85
CA LEU A 50 -25.36 2.59 8.48
C LEU A 50 -25.94 2.92 9.86
N ARG A 51 -25.20 3.64 10.70
CA ARG A 51 -25.63 4.07 12.03
C ARG A 51 -26.93 4.92 11.97
N LYS A 52 -27.03 5.78 10.96
CA LYS A 52 -28.23 6.62 10.73
C LYS A 52 -29.37 5.90 10.02
N GLY A 53 -29.19 4.64 9.61
CA GLY A 53 -30.19 3.90 8.84
C GLY A 53 -30.41 4.41 7.41
N GLN A 54 -29.49 5.19 6.87
CA GLN A 54 -29.54 5.75 5.53
C GLN A 54 -29.19 4.72 4.44
N VAL A 55 -28.47 3.69 4.82
CA VAL A 55 -28.06 2.56 3.95
C VAL A 55 -28.35 1.25 4.69
N LYS A 56 -28.72 0.23 3.94
CA LYS A 56 -28.83 -1.16 4.40
C LYS A 56 -27.88 -2.02 3.62
N LEU A 57 -27.20 -2.93 4.30
CA LEU A 57 -26.35 -3.93 3.67
C LEU A 57 -27.11 -5.27 3.62
N PRO A 58 -27.60 -5.70 2.43
CA PRO A 58 -28.18 -7.03 2.29
C PRO A 58 -27.11 -8.11 2.54
N PHE A 59 -27.52 -9.13 3.30
CA PHE A 59 -26.71 -10.31 3.60
C PHE A 59 -26.93 -11.38 2.53
N ASP A 60 -25.88 -12.02 2.06
CA ASP A 60 -25.87 -13.13 1.12
C ASP A 60 -25.37 -14.38 1.88
N ASP A 61 -26.13 -15.47 1.85
CA ASP A 61 -25.84 -16.70 2.63
C ASP A 61 -24.47 -17.31 2.28
N ASP A 62 -23.99 -17.13 1.05
CA ASP A 62 -22.70 -17.67 0.59
C ASP A 62 -21.53 -16.76 0.91
N ARG A 63 -21.73 -15.42 0.85
CA ARG A 63 -20.66 -14.41 0.87
C ARG A 63 -20.86 -13.27 1.85
N GLY A 64 -21.82 -13.41 2.76
CA GLY A 64 -22.09 -12.39 3.78
C GLY A 64 -22.43 -11.02 3.18
N TYR A 65 -21.81 -10.00 3.69
CA TYR A 65 -22.03 -8.61 3.22
C TYR A 65 -21.14 -8.21 2.03
N LEU A 66 -20.33 -9.11 1.45
CA LEU A 66 -19.31 -8.77 0.46
C LEU A 66 -19.87 -7.93 -0.71
N LYS A 67 -20.90 -8.41 -1.39
CA LYS A 67 -21.46 -7.72 -2.55
C LYS A 67 -22.02 -6.33 -2.20
N ALA A 68 -22.66 -6.23 -1.04
CA ALA A 68 -23.24 -4.97 -0.55
C ALA A 68 -22.14 -3.94 -0.24
N VAL A 69 -21.08 -4.37 0.44
CA VAL A 69 -19.95 -3.51 0.81
C VAL A 69 -19.19 -3.03 -0.43
N LEU A 70 -18.89 -3.94 -1.38
CA LEU A 70 -18.22 -3.55 -2.63
C LEU A 70 -19.03 -2.50 -3.40
N LYS A 71 -20.37 -2.66 -3.46
CA LYS A 71 -21.25 -1.70 -4.12
C LYS A 71 -21.26 -0.33 -3.42
N GLU A 72 -21.40 -0.30 -2.09
CA GLU A 72 -21.48 0.94 -1.32
C GLU A 72 -20.16 1.72 -1.29
N LEU A 73 -19.02 1.02 -1.43
CA LEU A 73 -17.69 1.62 -1.46
C LEU A 73 -17.15 1.81 -2.90
N ASP A 74 -17.94 1.53 -3.93
CA ASP A 74 -17.55 1.61 -5.35
C ASP A 74 -16.25 0.82 -5.65
N VAL A 75 -16.16 -0.40 -5.10
CA VAL A 75 -15.02 -1.29 -5.31
C VAL A 75 -15.36 -2.30 -6.40
N PRO A 76 -14.65 -2.30 -7.55
CA PRO A 76 -14.96 -3.17 -8.68
C PRO A 76 -14.61 -4.64 -8.38
N VAL A 77 -15.48 -5.54 -8.81
CA VAL A 77 -15.23 -6.99 -8.71
C VAL A 77 -14.03 -7.42 -9.54
N SER A 78 -13.74 -6.75 -10.65
CA SER A 78 -12.59 -7.01 -11.52
C SER A 78 -11.24 -6.83 -10.82
N SER A 79 -11.19 -6.05 -9.72
CA SER A 79 -9.98 -5.87 -8.90
C SER A 79 -9.65 -7.07 -8.02
N GLN A 80 -10.45 -8.16 -8.06
CA GLN A 80 -10.20 -9.34 -7.25
C GLN A 80 -8.82 -9.92 -7.45
N ILE A 81 -8.09 -10.10 -6.34
CA ILE A 81 -6.84 -10.85 -6.25
C ILE A 81 -6.93 -11.84 -5.09
N LEU A 82 -6.18 -12.92 -5.15
CA LEU A 82 -6.32 -14.05 -4.25
C LEU A 82 -5.00 -14.39 -3.57
N VAL A 83 -4.97 -14.33 -2.23
CA VAL A 83 -3.80 -14.69 -1.40
C VAL A 83 -4.11 -15.94 -0.58
N PHE A 84 -3.25 -16.96 -0.67
CA PHE A 84 -3.39 -18.21 0.08
C PHE A 84 -2.35 -18.38 1.19
N SER A 85 -1.39 -17.46 1.31
CA SER A 85 -0.47 -17.44 2.45
C SER A 85 -1.20 -16.99 3.73
N LYS A 86 -0.93 -17.71 4.84
CA LYS A 86 -1.50 -17.44 6.17
C LYS A 86 -0.85 -16.22 6.84
N THR A 87 -1.00 -15.06 6.22
CA THR A 87 -0.38 -13.79 6.66
C THR A 87 -1.41 -12.74 7.12
N SER A 88 -2.68 -13.11 7.32
CA SER A 88 -3.78 -12.25 7.74
C SER A 88 -4.28 -12.58 9.14
N LEU A 89 -5.12 -11.71 9.72
CA LEU A 89 -5.79 -11.91 11.01
C LEU A 89 -6.55 -13.24 11.04
N GLN A 90 -7.25 -13.61 9.97
CA GLN A 90 -8.06 -14.83 9.85
C GLN A 90 -7.27 -16.00 9.23
N ARG A 91 -5.98 -16.14 9.56
CA ARG A 91 -5.08 -17.16 8.97
C ARG A 91 -5.62 -18.58 9.00
N GLU A 92 -6.46 -18.93 9.99
CA GLU A 92 -7.04 -20.28 10.12
C GLU A 92 -8.07 -20.59 9.00
N ARG A 93 -8.65 -19.56 8.38
CA ARG A 93 -9.59 -19.67 7.26
C ARG A 93 -8.89 -19.70 5.90
N ILE A 94 -7.59 -19.39 5.86
CA ILE A 94 -6.82 -19.22 4.61
C ILE A 94 -5.98 -20.46 4.34
N THR A 95 -6.14 -21.02 3.15
CA THR A 95 -5.35 -22.15 2.62
C THR A 95 -5.27 -22.03 1.10
N PRO A 96 -4.42 -22.84 0.41
CA PRO A 96 -4.47 -22.91 -1.05
C PRO A 96 -5.83 -23.34 -1.62
N LYS A 97 -6.69 -24.03 -0.83
CA LYS A 97 -8.06 -24.39 -1.25
C LYS A 97 -9.11 -23.32 -0.90
N THR A 98 -8.80 -22.45 -0.01
CA THR A 98 -9.66 -21.35 0.46
C THR A 98 -8.86 -20.05 0.55
N PRO A 99 -8.36 -19.48 -0.57
CA PRO A 99 -7.60 -18.24 -0.55
C PRO A 99 -8.46 -17.08 -0.02
N ARG A 100 -7.83 -16.07 0.60
CA ARG A 100 -8.46 -14.79 0.92
C ARG A 100 -8.56 -13.98 -0.36
N ALA A 101 -9.75 -13.48 -0.69
CA ALA A 101 -9.93 -12.50 -1.75
C ALA A 101 -9.69 -11.08 -1.22
N ILE A 102 -9.02 -10.26 -2.01
CA ILE A 102 -8.87 -8.82 -1.78
C ILE A 102 -9.43 -8.12 -3.00
N TYR A 103 -10.28 -7.13 -2.76
CA TYR A 103 -10.82 -6.22 -3.77
C TYR A 103 -10.37 -4.80 -3.42
N PHE A 104 -10.16 -3.96 -4.41
CA PHE A 104 -9.69 -2.61 -4.16
C PHE A 104 -10.18 -1.60 -5.21
N ASN A 105 -10.27 -0.37 -4.79
CA ASN A 105 -10.30 0.81 -5.65
C ASN A 105 -9.13 1.73 -5.26
N ASP A 106 -9.17 3.00 -5.65
CA ASP A 106 -8.03 3.92 -5.43
C ASP A 106 -7.67 4.13 -3.95
N ASP A 107 -8.64 4.00 -3.02
CA ASP A 107 -8.44 4.33 -1.61
C ASP A 107 -8.77 3.16 -0.66
N VAL A 108 -9.66 2.25 -1.07
CA VAL A 108 -10.25 1.21 -0.20
C VAL A 108 -9.79 -0.18 -0.60
N TYR A 109 -9.55 -1.02 0.41
CA TYR A 109 -9.23 -2.43 0.27
C TYR A 109 -10.22 -3.26 1.09
N VAL A 110 -10.81 -4.29 0.48
CA VAL A 110 -11.81 -5.18 1.10
C VAL A 110 -11.28 -6.60 1.09
N GLY A 111 -11.02 -7.16 2.26
CA GLY A 111 -10.54 -8.52 2.44
C GLY A 111 -11.67 -9.47 2.84
N PHE A 112 -11.88 -10.53 2.06
CA PHE A 112 -12.89 -11.56 2.27
C PHE A 112 -12.26 -12.94 2.42
N CYS A 113 -12.54 -13.61 3.53
CA CYS A 113 -12.23 -15.02 3.76
C CYS A 113 -13.50 -15.85 3.63
N LEU A 114 -13.45 -16.95 2.89
CA LEU A 114 -14.59 -17.88 2.78
C LEU A 114 -14.93 -18.42 4.17
N ARG A 115 -16.19 -18.24 4.61
CA ARG A 115 -16.65 -18.56 5.97
C ARG A 115 -15.82 -17.88 7.06
N GLY A 116 -15.31 -16.69 6.77
CA GLY A 116 -14.61 -15.85 7.72
C GLY A 116 -15.56 -15.29 8.77
N ASP A 117 -15.04 -15.00 9.95
CA ASP A 117 -15.81 -14.42 11.05
C ASP A 117 -16.09 -12.93 10.80
N VAL A 118 -15.15 -12.26 10.13
CA VAL A 118 -15.24 -10.82 9.79
C VAL A 118 -14.83 -10.57 8.33
N MET A 119 -15.36 -9.50 7.76
CA MET A 119 -14.78 -8.84 6.58
C MET A 119 -13.78 -7.79 7.07
N GLU A 120 -12.58 -7.80 6.53
CA GLU A 120 -11.52 -6.85 6.85
C GLU A 120 -11.55 -5.71 5.84
N LEU A 121 -11.62 -4.48 6.31
CA LEU A 121 -11.60 -3.29 5.48
C LEU A 121 -10.39 -2.44 5.88
N SER A 122 -9.70 -1.89 4.91
CA SER A 122 -8.70 -0.86 5.15
C SER A 122 -8.77 0.22 4.10
N VAL A 123 -8.37 1.44 4.48
CA VAL A 123 -8.56 2.61 3.63
C VAL A 123 -7.48 3.64 3.91
N ALA A 124 -7.00 4.31 2.86
CA ALA A 124 -6.14 5.48 3.00
C ALA A 124 -6.92 6.61 3.68
N ASP A 125 -6.33 7.17 4.73
CA ASP A 125 -6.93 8.23 5.55
C ASP A 125 -5.94 9.39 5.72
N PRO A 126 -6.31 10.62 5.37
CA PRO A 126 -5.39 11.77 5.44
C PRO A 126 -4.89 12.07 6.85
N ASN A 127 -5.70 11.75 7.88
CA ASN A 127 -5.33 12.03 9.27
C ASN A 127 -4.49 10.91 9.89
N LEU A 128 -4.77 9.66 9.49
CA LEU A 128 -4.28 8.45 10.16
C LEU A 128 -3.22 7.69 9.35
N GLY A 129 -3.07 8.00 8.06
CA GLY A 129 -2.33 7.21 7.08
C GLY A 129 -3.20 6.09 6.55
N THR A 130 -3.33 4.98 7.27
CA THR A 130 -4.28 3.91 6.95
C THR A 130 -5.17 3.63 8.14
N ALA A 131 -6.47 3.58 7.93
CA ALA A 131 -7.45 3.16 8.92
C ALA A 131 -7.93 1.74 8.63
N PHE A 132 -8.12 0.94 9.68
CA PHE A 132 -8.53 -0.47 9.61
C PHE A 132 -9.89 -0.66 10.27
N TYR A 133 -10.73 -1.53 9.67
CA TYR A 133 -12.07 -1.83 10.17
C TYR A 133 -12.39 -3.30 10.00
N THR A 134 -13.34 -3.78 10.79
CA THR A 134 -13.97 -5.09 10.65
C THR A 134 -15.48 -4.94 10.56
N LEU A 135 -16.11 -5.84 9.80
CA LEU A 135 -17.55 -6.01 9.71
C LEU A 135 -17.85 -7.48 9.94
N ASP A 136 -18.58 -7.82 11.02
CA ASP A 136 -18.96 -9.18 11.35
C ASP A 136 -19.75 -9.83 10.21
N GLN A 137 -19.41 -11.08 9.88
CA GLN A 137 -20.04 -11.86 8.81
C GLN A 137 -21.17 -12.74 9.35
N GLN A 138 -22.02 -12.17 10.21
CA GLN A 138 -23.26 -12.76 10.69
C GLN A 138 -24.44 -11.87 10.31
N PRO A 139 -25.60 -12.45 9.90
CA PRO A 139 -26.76 -11.65 9.59
C PRO A 139 -27.21 -10.85 10.81
N ALA A 140 -27.38 -9.54 10.63
CA ALA A 140 -27.82 -8.63 11.65
C ALA A 140 -28.76 -7.57 11.07
N GLU A 141 -29.74 -7.14 11.85
CA GLU A 141 -30.65 -6.05 11.47
C GLU A 141 -29.88 -4.74 11.24
N LYS A 142 -28.84 -4.50 12.04
CA LYS A 142 -27.97 -3.31 11.96
C LYS A 142 -26.50 -3.76 12.00
N PRO A 143 -25.94 -4.18 10.86
CA PRO A 143 -24.53 -4.56 10.82
C PRO A 143 -23.65 -3.36 11.19
N GLN A 144 -22.59 -3.63 11.97
CA GLN A 144 -21.70 -2.59 12.48
C GLN A 144 -20.30 -2.73 11.92
N ILE A 145 -19.79 -1.62 11.39
CA ILE A 145 -18.38 -1.50 11.01
C ILE A 145 -17.62 -0.94 12.21
N THR A 146 -16.66 -1.71 12.72
CA THR A 146 -15.86 -1.37 13.90
C THR A 146 -14.44 -0.99 13.48
N ARG A 147 -13.99 0.22 13.88
CA ARG A 147 -12.60 0.63 13.68
C ARG A 147 -11.66 -0.17 14.59
N GLN A 148 -10.55 -0.63 14.03
CA GLN A 148 -9.51 -1.39 14.72
C GLN A 148 -8.29 -0.50 14.95
N THR A 149 -7.88 -0.36 16.21
CA THR A 149 -6.77 0.54 16.58
C THR A 149 -5.57 -0.19 17.18
N ASP A 150 -5.66 -1.50 17.40
CA ASP A 150 -4.63 -2.30 18.07
C ASP A 150 -4.10 -3.45 17.20
N ASN A 151 -4.88 -4.53 17.03
CA ASN A 151 -4.42 -5.79 16.42
C ASN A 151 -3.88 -5.65 15.00
N CYS A 152 -4.48 -4.80 14.17
CA CYS A 152 -4.03 -4.59 12.80
C CYS A 152 -2.65 -3.90 12.77
N LEU A 153 -2.40 -2.97 13.69
CA LEU A 153 -1.18 -2.18 13.74
C LEU A 153 0.06 -2.99 14.11
N ILE A 154 -0.10 -4.14 14.78
CA ILE A 154 1.02 -5.04 15.09
C ILE A 154 1.80 -5.42 13.82
N CYS A 155 1.11 -5.63 12.70
CA CYS A 155 1.73 -5.94 11.41
C CYS A 155 1.77 -4.72 10.49
N HIS A 156 0.79 -3.81 10.59
CA HIS A 156 0.56 -2.72 9.66
C HIS A 156 1.10 -1.35 10.12
N ALA A 157 1.93 -1.31 11.19
CA ALA A 157 2.63 -0.10 11.64
C ALA A 157 4.07 -0.43 12.06
N THR A 158 4.80 -1.11 11.19
CA THR A 158 6.17 -1.59 11.41
C THR A 158 7.16 -0.90 10.46
N SER A 159 8.44 -1.26 10.53
CA SER A 159 9.43 -0.83 9.54
C SER A 159 9.05 -1.20 8.11
N SER A 160 8.26 -2.28 7.91
CA SER A 160 7.76 -2.69 6.60
C SER A 160 6.73 -1.72 6.01
N THR A 161 6.08 -0.90 6.83
CA THR A 161 5.19 0.19 6.42
C THR A 161 5.82 1.56 6.72
N GLN A 162 7.16 1.60 6.78
CA GLN A 162 7.94 2.81 7.04
C GLN A 162 7.65 3.49 8.40
N GLY A 163 7.18 2.71 9.38
CA GLY A 163 6.86 3.18 10.73
C GLY A 163 5.56 3.97 10.85
N ALA A 164 4.74 4.00 9.81
CA ALA A 164 3.41 4.59 9.80
C ALA A 164 2.33 3.51 9.62
N PRO A 165 1.08 3.73 10.07
CA PRO A 165 -0.04 2.87 9.73
C PRO A 165 -0.20 2.78 8.22
N GLY A 166 -0.04 1.58 7.65
CA GLY A 166 0.07 1.38 6.21
C GLY A 166 -0.31 -0.03 5.77
N HIS A 167 -0.23 -0.26 4.46
CA HIS A 167 -0.51 -1.53 3.84
C HIS A 167 0.77 -2.30 3.51
N LEU A 168 0.65 -3.61 3.30
CA LEU A 168 1.79 -4.47 3.00
C LEU A 168 1.40 -5.53 1.98
N VAL A 169 2.10 -5.55 0.84
CA VAL A 169 2.10 -6.69 -0.07
C VAL A 169 3.32 -7.53 0.24
N ARG A 170 3.09 -8.78 0.57
CA ARG A 170 4.12 -9.70 1.02
C ARG A 170 4.16 -10.93 0.12
N SER A 171 5.36 -11.27 -0.35
CA SER A 171 5.66 -12.45 -1.14
C SER A 171 6.48 -13.41 -0.30
N VAL A 172 6.05 -14.67 -0.19
CA VAL A 172 6.68 -15.71 0.64
C VAL A 172 6.53 -17.07 -0.02
N PHE A 173 7.49 -17.96 0.15
CA PHE A 173 7.26 -19.37 -0.11
C PHE A 173 6.25 -19.92 0.88
N THR A 174 5.31 -20.75 0.41
CA THR A 174 4.25 -21.33 1.25
C THR A 174 4.19 -22.84 1.12
N ASP A 175 3.92 -23.51 2.22
CA ASP A 175 3.66 -24.93 2.24
C ASP A 175 2.23 -25.30 1.78
N ARG A 176 1.90 -26.60 1.83
CA ARG A 176 0.60 -27.14 1.39
C ARG A 176 -0.60 -26.62 2.19
N GLU A 177 -0.38 -26.19 3.41
CA GLU A 177 -1.40 -25.61 4.28
C GLU A 177 -1.45 -24.07 4.18
N GLY A 178 -0.55 -23.44 3.40
CA GLY A 178 -0.44 -22.00 3.24
C GLY A 178 0.44 -21.30 4.28
N PHE A 179 1.16 -22.05 5.15
CA PHE A 179 2.10 -21.42 6.09
C PHE A 179 3.34 -20.90 5.37
N PRO A 180 3.79 -19.67 5.68
CA PRO A 180 5.03 -19.15 5.17
C PRO A 180 6.25 -19.99 5.59
N VAL A 181 7.14 -20.29 4.66
CA VAL A 181 8.46 -20.90 4.92
C VAL A 181 9.44 -19.77 5.24
N LEU A 182 9.39 -19.25 6.46
CA LEU A 182 10.13 -18.05 6.85
C LEU A 182 11.66 -18.21 6.79
N SER A 183 12.19 -19.44 6.87
CA SER A 183 13.61 -19.72 6.69
C SER A 183 14.13 -19.39 5.29
N ALA A 184 13.25 -19.36 4.28
CA ALA A 184 13.58 -19.00 2.91
C ALA A 184 13.40 -17.48 2.62
N GLY A 185 13.11 -16.68 3.65
CA GLY A 185 12.95 -15.26 3.53
C GLY A 185 11.51 -14.79 3.27
N SER A 186 11.38 -13.50 3.09
CA SER A 186 10.13 -12.81 2.82
C SER A 186 10.43 -11.53 2.06
N PHE A 187 9.75 -11.31 0.96
CA PHE A 187 9.87 -10.11 0.16
C PHE A 187 8.68 -9.18 0.45
N ARG A 188 8.96 -7.89 0.62
CA ARG A 188 7.96 -6.84 0.49
C ARG A 188 8.02 -6.36 -0.94
N THR A 189 6.92 -6.47 -1.66
CA THR A 189 6.90 -6.19 -3.09
C THR A 189 6.16 -4.91 -3.42
N ASP A 190 6.73 -4.17 -4.36
CA ASP A 190 6.17 -2.95 -4.96
C ASP A 190 6.61 -2.88 -6.44
N HIS A 191 6.37 -1.76 -7.12
CA HIS A 191 6.73 -1.63 -8.53
C HIS A 191 8.24 -1.73 -8.81
N THR A 192 9.09 -1.56 -7.80
CA THR A 192 10.56 -1.67 -7.94
C THR A 192 11.07 -3.10 -7.82
N SER A 193 10.23 -4.02 -7.33
CA SER A 193 10.62 -5.41 -7.09
C SER A 193 10.81 -6.17 -8.41
N PRO A 194 11.87 -7.00 -8.53
CA PRO A 194 12.00 -7.91 -9.66
C PRO A 194 10.81 -8.86 -9.77
N MET A 195 10.40 -9.23 -11.00
CA MET A 195 9.28 -10.15 -11.22
C MET A 195 9.45 -11.46 -10.44
N GLY A 196 10.66 -12.03 -10.42
CA GLY A 196 10.99 -13.28 -9.74
C GLY A 196 10.83 -13.28 -8.21
N GLU A 197 10.64 -12.12 -7.59
CA GLU A 197 10.39 -12.01 -6.14
C GLU A 197 8.90 -11.81 -5.81
N ARG A 198 8.04 -11.63 -6.83
CA ARG A 198 6.64 -11.24 -6.62
C ARG A 198 5.73 -12.43 -6.42
N TRP A 199 4.68 -12.21 -5.64
CA TRP A 199 3.45 -13.00 -5.49
C TRP A 199 3.60 -14.40 -4.90
N GLY A 200 4.69 -14.71 -4.22
CA GLY A 200 4.78 -15.95 -3.43
C GLY A 200 3.66 -16.01 -2.39
N GLY A 201 2.88 -17.10 -2.41
CA GLY A 201 1.69 -17.27 -1.58
C GLY A 201 0.42 -16.63 -2.14
N TRP A 202 0.44 -16.17 -3.40
CA TRP A 202 -0.70 -15.61 -4.13
C TRP A 202 -1.03 -16.47 -5.35
N TYR A 203 -2.31 -16.47 -5.75
CA TYR A 203 -2.70 -16.90 -7.08
C TYR A 203 -2.52 -15.74 -8.07
N VAL A 204 -2.14 -16.08 -9.29
CA VAL A 204 -1.89 -15.14 -10.38
C VAL A 204 -2.52 -15.68 -11.64
N THR A 205 -3.39 -14.90 -12.29
CA THR A 205 -3.93 -15.24 -13.61
C THR A 205 -3.53 -14.19 -14.65
N GLY A 206 -2.93 -14.66 -15.73
CA GLY A 206 -2.45 -13.82 -16.82
C GLY A 206 -1.35 -14.50 -17.61
N THR A 207 -0.91 -13.83 -18.66
CA THR A 207 0.26 -14.22 -19.43
C THR A 207 1.36 -13.16 -19.28
N HIS A 208 2.62 -13.60 -19.26
CA HIS A 208 3.78 -12.73 -19.01
C HIS A 208 5.04 -13.21 -19.75
N GLY A 209 4.88 -14.04 -20.81
CA GLY A 209 5.98 -14.56 -21.61
C GLY A 209 6.91 -15.48 -20.80
N GLU A 210 8.21 -15.27 -20.99
CA GLU A 210 9.26 -16.06 -20.32
C GLU A 210 9.65 -15.50 -18.92
N GLN A 211 9.02 -14.40 -18.47
CA GLN A 211 9.24 -13.87 -17.13
C GLN A 211 8.69 -14.83 -16.09
N GLU A 212 9.43 -15.03 -15.00
CA GLU A 212 9.01 -15.90 -13.91
C GLU A 212 8.59 -15.11 -12.68
N HIS A 213 7.69 -15.69 -11.89
CA HIS A 213 7.25 -15.16 -10.58
C HIS A 213 7.04 -16.29 -9.57
N MET A 214 6.95 -15.96 -8.28
CA MET A 214 6.73 -16.91 -7.19
C MET A 214 5.26 -17.32 -7.01
N GLY A 215 4.32 -16.71 -7.72
CA GLY A 215 2.88 -16.97 -7.60
C GLY A 215 2.48 -18.38 -8.04
N ASN A 216 1.29 -18.83 -7.62
CA ASN A 216 0.73 -20.13 -7.95
C ASN A 216 1.53 -21.34 -7.43
N HIS A 217 2.57 -21.12 -6.63
CA HIS A 217 3.50 -22.12 -6.15
C HIS A 217 3.22 -22.50 -4.69
N VAL A 218 3.10 -23.81 -4.45
CA VAL A 218 3.01 -24.43 -3.13
C VAL A 218 4.18 -25.38 -3.00
N VAL A 219 5.15 -25.05 -2.14
CA VAL A 219 6.39 -25.80 -2.05
C VAL A 219 6.20 -27.16 -1.37
N GLN A 220 6.95 -28.14 -1.85
CA GLN A 220 6.96 -29.51 -1.32
C GLN A 220 8.14 -29.71 -0.35
N ASN A 221 9.29 -29.09 -0.66
CA ASN A 221 10.50 -29.18 0.16
C ASN A 221 10.75 -27.86 0.90
N LYS A 222 10.32 -27.80 2.16
CA LYS A 222 10.52 -26.61 3.01
C LYS A 222 11.97 -26.25 3.33
N ARG A 223 12.94 -27.14 3.05
CA ARG A 223 14.36 -26.88 3.33
C ARG A 223 15.03 -26.09 2.21
N HIS A 224 14.58 -26.30 0.98
CA HIS A 224 15.13 -25.67 -0.22
C HIS A 224 13.98 -25.29 -1.17
N PRO A 225 13.04 -24.42 -0.76
CA PRO A 225 11.89 -24.06 -1.59
C PRO A 225 12.30 -23.27 -2.84
N GLU A 226 13.42 -22.54 -2.78
CA GLU A 226 14.01 -21.79 -3.89
C GLU A 226 14.57 -22.67 -5.01
N ALA A 227 14.81 -23.96 -4.74
CA ALA A 227 15.30 -24.91 -5.73
C ALA A 227 14.16 -25.65 -6.47
N GLU A 228 12.91 -25.45 -6.07
CA GLU A 228 11.76 -26.05 -6.75
C GLU A 228 11.35 -25.24 -7.98
N ALA A 229 11.31 -25.90 -9.15
CA ALA A 229 10.79 -25.29 -10.36
C ALA A 229 9.28 -24.98 -10.22
N ASN A 230 8.87 -23.81 -10.71
CA ASN A 230 7.49 -23.35 -10.71
C ASN A 230 6.87 -23.29 -12.12
N ASP A 231 7.21 -24.20 -13.02
CA ASP A 231 6.75 -24.19 -14.42
C ASP A 231 5.22 -24.19 -14.53
N ARG A 232 4.55 -24.93 -13.65
CA ARG A 232 3.08 -25.01 -13.61
C ARG A 232 2.42 -23.78 -13.00
N GLY A 233 3.18 -22.88 -12.44
CA GLY A 233 2.71 -21.62 -11.87
C GLY A 233 2.77 -20.46 -12.84
N GLN A 234 3.47 -20.61 -13.97
CA GLN A 234 3.69 -19.54 -14.94
C GLN A 234 2.57 -19.51 -16.00
N ASN A 235 2.23 -18.32 -16.48
CA ASN A 235 1.23 -18.08 -17.53
C ASN A 235 -0.13 -18.79 -17.29
N VAL A 236 -0.58 -18.85 -16.04
CA VAL A 236 -1.84 -19.48 -15.64
C VAL A 236 -3.01 -18.57 -16.00
N THR A 237 -3.99 -19.08 -16.75
CA THR A 237 -5.19 -18.32 -17.12
C THR A 237 -6.46 -18.85 -16.46
N ASP A 238 -6.39 -19.99 -15.76
CA ASP A 238 -7.54 -20.65 -15.12
C ASP A 238 -7.12 -21.27 -13.79
N LEU A 239 -7.91 -21.03 -12.75
CA LEU A 239 -7.66 -21.53 -11.39
C LEU A 239 -8.60 -22.68 -10.97
N ARG A 240 -9.45 -23.20 -11.87
CA ARG A 240 -10.44 -24.24 -11.55
C ARG A 240 -9.84 -25.57 -11.08
N ASP A 241 -8.62 -25.87 -11.48
CA ASP A 241 -7.85 -27.04 -11.02
C ASP A 241 -7.21 -26.84 -9.64
N ARG A 242 -7.14 -25.60 -9.14
CA ARG A 242 -6.50 -25.23 -7.88
C ARG A 242 -7.47 -25.27 -6.70
N PHE A 243 -8.66 -24.67 -6.86
CA PHE A 243 -9.70 -24.58 -5.83
C PHE A 243 -11.09 -24.35 -6.46
N THR A 244 -12.16 -24.31 -5.66
CA THR A 244 -13.52 -24.05 -6.12
C THR A 244 -13.74 -22.56 -6.38
N VAL A 245 -13.50 -22.11 -7.61
CA VAL A 245 -13.58 -20.69 -8.00
C VAL A 245 -15.00 -20.10 -7.84
N ALA A 246 -16.06 -20.92 -7.90
CA ALA A 246 -17.44 -20.49 -7.71
C ALA A 246 -17.72 -19.88 -6.31
N ASN A 247 -16.86 -20.11 -5.33
CA ASN A 247 -16.95 -19.51 -4.00
C ASN A 247 -16.63 -18.02 -4.02
N TYR A 248 -16.02 -17.49 -5.07
CA TYR A 248 -15.58 -16.11 -5.23
C TYR A 248 -16.44 -15.37 -6.25
N LEU A 249 -16.35 -14.03 -6.26
CA LEU A 249 -17.13 -13.21 -7.20
C LEU A 249 -16.55 -13.21 -8.62
N SER A 250 -15.25 -13.54 -8.75
CA SER A 250 -14.55 -13.68 -10.02
C SER A 250 -13.69 -14.95 -10.00
N PRO A 251 -13.51 -15.66 -11.12
CA PRO A 251 -12.57 -16.79 -11.20
C PRO A 251 -11.09 -16.33 -11.31
N HIS A 252 -10.83 -15.04 -11.32
CA HIS A 252 -9.53 -14.46 -11.61
C HIS A 252 -8.81 -13.95 -10.36
N SER A 253 -7.48 -13.95 -10.42
CA SER A 253 -6.55 -13.18 -9.59
C SER A 253 -5.59 -12.49 -10.57
N ASP A 254 -6.07 -11.39 -11.15
CA ASP A 254 -5.51 -10.76 -12.35
C ASP A 254 -4.10 -10.20 -12.11
N VAL A 255 -3.15 -10.55 -12.97
CA VAL A 255 -1.75 -10.12 -12.86
C VAL A 255 -1.61 -8.59 -12.93
N VAL A 256 -2.42 -7.92 -13.78
CA VAL A 256 -2.38 -6.46 -13.91
C VAL A 256 -2.97 -5.78 -12.67
N ALA A 257 -4.01 -6.38 -12.07
CA ALA A 257 -4.56 -5.92 -10.81
C ALA A 257 -3.52 -6.07 -9.66
N LEU A 258 -2.79 -7.19 -9.60
CA LEU A 258 -1.71 -7.40 -8.64
C LEU A 258 -0.60 -6.36 -8.79
N MET A 259 -0.10 -6.11 -9.99
CA MET A 259 0.92 -5.09 -10.26
C MET A 259 0.44 -3.68 -9.88
N THR A 260 -0.82 -3.38 -10.16
CA THR A 260 -1.44 -2.10 -9.79
C THR A 260 -1.56 -1.96 -8.27
N LEU A 261 -1.99 -3.01 -7.57
CA LEU A 261 -2.08 -3.03 -6.11
C LEU A 261 -0.70 -2.80 -5.46
N GLU A 262 0.35 -3.46 -5.95
CA GLU A 262 1.71 -3.30 -5.41
C GLU A 262 2.17 -1.85 -5.47
N HIS A 263 1.96 -1.18 -6.62
CA HIS A 263 2.25 0.25 -6.75
C HIS A 263 1.40 1.08 -5.80
N GLN A 264 0.09 0.85 -5.75
CA GLN A 264 -0.85 1.63 -4.96
C GLN A 264 -0.56 1.54 -3.46
N VAL A 265 -0.33 0.33 -2.95
CA VAL A 265 -0.05 0.07 -1.53
C VAL A 265 1.18 0.85 -1.04
N GLU A 266 2.29 0.77 -1.76
CA GLU A 266 3.50 1.49 -1.34
C GLU A 266 3.35 3.01 -1.55
N CYS A 267 2.63 3.47 -2.57
CA CYS A 267 2.34 4.89 -2.74
C CYS A 267 1.52 5.45 -1.58
N HIS A 268 0.50 4.73 -1.09
CA HIS A 268 -0.25 5.10 0.11
C HIS A 268 0.65 5.17 1.35
N ASN A 269 1.58 4.24 1.53
CA ASN A 269 2.53 4.28 2.64
C ASN A 269 3.40 5.54 2.57
N ARG A 270 3.86 5.95 1.39
CA ARG A 270 4.66 7.16 1.20
C ARG A 270 3.85 8.43 1.42
N LEU A 271 2.61 8.47 0.96
CA LEU A 271 1.67 9.56 1.24
C LEU A 271 1.43 9.70 2.76
N ALA A 272 1.11 8.60 3.43
CA ALA A 272 0.93 8.57 4.88
C ALA A 272 2.17 9.05 5.62
N ARG A 273 3.34 8.55 5.27
CA ARG A 273 4.62 8.96 5.88
C ARG A 273 4.91 10.45 5.66
N ALA A 274 4.75 10.96 4.43
CA ALA A 274 4.96 12.38 4.13
C ALA A 274 4.01 13.27 4.94
N SER A 275 2.74 12.88 5.07
CA SER A 275 1.76 13.59 5.90
C SER A 275 2.14 13.57 7.37
N ILE A 276 2.37 12.39 7.97
CA ILE A 276 2.67 12.22 9.40
C ILE A 276 3.95 12.97 9.78
N LEU A 277 5.06 12.79 9.04
CA LEU A 277 6.33 13.45 9.35
C LEU A 277 6.25 14.98 9.23
N THR A 278 5.48 15.48 8.26
CA THR A 278 5.25 16.91 8.11
C THR A 278 4.46 17.48 9.29
N ARG A 279 3.37 16.83 9.68
CA ARG A 279 2.56 17.25 10.83
C ARG A 279 3.37 17.25 12.11
N GLN A 280 4.19 16.23 12.34
CA GLN A 280 5.11 16.16 13.48
C GLN A 280 6.17 17.26 13.44
N ALA A 281 6.73 17.56 12.26
CA ALA A 281 7.70 18.64 12.11
C ALA A 281 7.09 20.01 12.44
N LEU A 282 5.87 20.27 11.98
CA LEU A 282 5.12 21.51 12.24
C LEU A 282 4.70 21.62 13.71
N HIS A 283 4.28 20.54 14.32
CA HIS A 283 3.94 20.51 15.75
C HIS A 283 5.15 20.84 16.61
N HIS A 284 6.29 20.21 16.33
CA HIS A 284 7.55 20.49 17.03
C HIS A 284 7.99 21.95 16.82
N GLU A 285 7.86 22.49 15.61
CA GLU A 285 8.15 23.90 15.31
C GLU A 285 7.27 24.84 16.15
N THR A 286 5.99 24.55 16.25
CA THR A 286 5.05 25.36 17.06
C THR A 286 5.44 25.35 18.53
N THR A 287 5.81 24.21 19.08
CA THR A 287 6.28 24.09 20.47
C THR A 287 7.58 24.87 20.68
N LEU A 288 8.56 24.72 19.78
CA LEU A 288 9.84 25.39 19.84
C LEU A 288 9.68 26.94 19.77
N ASN A 289 8.83 27.43 18.86
CA ASN A 289 8.56 28.87 18.75
C ASN A 289 7.97 29.43 20.04
N LYS A 290 7.05 28.66 20.67
CA LYS A 290 6.47 29.07 21.96
C LYS A 290 7.51 29.11 23.08
N GLU A 291 8.35 28.09 23.21
CA GLU A 291 9.38 27.98 24.25
C GLU A 291 10.46 29.07 24.10
N LEU A 292 10.81 29.43 22.86
CA LEU A 292 11.83 30.44 22.58
C LEU A 292 11.28 31.86 22.44
N ASN A 293 9.97 32.07 22.68
CA ASN A 293 9.27 33.35 22.47
C ASN A 293 9.43 33.94 21.07
N GLU A 294 9.49 33.08 20.06
CA GLU A 294 9.55 33.45 18.66
C GLU A 294 8.14 33.61 18.04
N PRO A 295 8.00 34.35 16.93
CA PRO A 295 6.72 34.48 16.25
C PRO A 295 6.12 33.11 15.88
N ALA A 296 4.81 32.93 16.07
CA ALA A 296 4.13 31.65 15.82
C ALA A 296 4.31 31.13 14.38
N GLY A 297 4.50 32.02 13.40
CA GLY A 297 4.74 31.65 11.99
C GLY A 297 6.21 31.52 11.61
N LYS A 298 7.15 31.61 12.56
CA LYS A 298 8.57 31.47 12.24
C LYS A 298 8.86 30.04 11.76
N ARG A 299 9.39 29.94 10.54
CA ARG A 299 9.85 28.67 9.92
C ARG A 299 11.35 28.49 10.20
N TRP A 300 11.70 27.29 10.67
CA TRP A 300 13.09 26.89 10.88
C TRP A 300 13.61 26.07 9.70
N ASP A 301 14.87 26.25 9.34
CA ASP A 301 15.51 25.44 8.29
C ASP A 301 15.46 23.95 8.59
N SER A 302 15.54 23.57 9.86
CA SER A 302 15.41 22.16 10.28
C SER A 302 14.04 21.60 9.97
N THR A 303 12.96 22.36 10.17
CA THR A 303 11.59 21.97 9.82
C THR A 303 11.45 21.84 8.30
N THR A 304 11.97 22.82 7.55
CA THR A 304 11.96 22.79 6.09
C THR A 304 12.65 21.53 5.56
N ARG A 305 13.88 21.24 6.03
CA ARG A 305 14.62 20.02 5.65
C ARG A 305 13.87 18.73 6.00
N ARG A 306 13.18 18.67 7.13
CA ARG A 306 12.36 17.49 7.50
C ARG A 306 11.20 17.28 6.56
N ILE A 307 10.51 18.36 6.15
CA ILE A 307 9.39 18.32 5.19
C ILE A 307 9.89 17.87 3.82
N GLU A 308 10.99 18.44 3.33
CA GLU A 308 11.59 18.08 2.05
C GLU A 308 12.08 16.63 2.03
N SER A 309 12.75 16.17 3.10
CA SER A 309 13.19 14.78 3.26
C SER A 309 12.01 13.79 3.33
N ALA A 310 10.85 14.20 3.82
CA ALA A 310 9.64 13.39 3.81
C ALA A 310 8.96 13.36 2.44
N GLY A 311 9.02 14.46 1.68
CA GLY A 311 8.36 14.61 0.39
C GLY A 311 9.13 14.01 -0.79
N GLU A 312 10.48 14.07 -0.80
CA GLU A 312 11.28 13.64 -1.95
C GLU A 312 11.10 12.14 -2.30
N PRO A 313 11.07 11.19 -1.36
CA PRO A 313 10.78 9.78 -1.68
C PRO A 313 9.39 9.58 -2.28
N LEU A 314 8.41 10.43 -1.93
CA LEU A 314 7.09 10.41 -2.55
C LEU A 314 7.15 10.88 -4.01
N VAL A 315 7.87 11.98 -4.30
CA VAL A 315 8.07 12.48 -5.68
C VAL A 315 8.68 11.39 -6.57
N GLN A 316 9.75 10.75 -6.11
CA GLN A 316 10.41 9.67 -6.83
C GLN A 316 9.44 8.52 -7.14
N TYR A 317 8.65 8.12 -6.15
CA TYR A 317 7.71 7.02 -6.30
C TYR A 317 6.51 7.36 -7.20
N LEU A 318 6.00 8.58 -7.12
CA LEU A 318 4.95 9.09 -8.01
C LEU A 318 5.40 9.13 -9.48
N LEU A 319 6.69 9.22 -9.74
CA LEU A 319 7.27 9.23 -11.08
C LEU A 319 7.91 7.87 -11.47
N TYR A 320 7.59 6.79 -10.77
CA TYR A 320 8.06 5.43 -11.07
C TYR A 320 9.58 5.23 -11.04
N SER A 321 10.30 6.02 -10.22
CA SER A 321 11.74 5.81 -10.03
C SER A 321 12.04 4.39 -9.54
N GLY A 322 12.95 3.71 -10.25
CA GLY A 322 13.36 2.35 -9.91
C GLY A 322 12.38 1.26 -10.34
N GLU A 323 11.34 1.56 -11.14
CA GLU A 323 10.40 0.54 -11.63
C GLU A 323 11.14 -0.60 -12.32
N ALA A 324 10.82 -1.84 -11.91
CA ALA A 324 11.34 -3.03 -12.55
C ALA A 324 10.77 -3.18 -13.96
N LYS A 325 11.66 -3.29 -14.95
CA LYS A 325 11.26 -3.42 -16.36
C LYS A 325 10.58 -4.74 -16.64
N LEU A 326 9.57 -4.71 -17.48
CA LEU A 326 9.02 -5.90 -18.10
C LEU A 326 9.91 -6.30 -19.29
N THR A 327 10.26 -7.58 -19.38
CA THR A 327 11.06 -8.13 -20.48
C THR A 327 10.19 -8.77 -21.55
N ASP A 328 8.94 -9.11 -21.20
CA ASP A 328 7.92 -9.64 -22.09
C ASP A 328 6.56 -8.96 -21.82
N PRO A 329 5.65 -8.96 -22.80
CA PRO A 329 4.31 -8.41 -22.61
C PRO A 329 3.52 -9.15 -21.53
N VAL A 330 2.78 -8.39 -20.73
CA VAL A 330 1.87 -8.89 -19.71
C VAL A 330 0.43 -8.67 -20.13
N ALA A 331 -0.43 -9.66 -19.92
CA ALA A 331 -1.86 -9.54 -20.15
C ALA A 331 -2.65 -10.19 -19.02
N GLY A 332 -3.61 -9.46 -18.46
CA GLY A 332 -4.56 -9.96 -17.47
C GLY A 332 -5.64 -10.86 -18.06
N THR A 333 -6.44 -11.47 -17.20
CA THR A 333 -7.54 -12.38 -17.59
C THR A 333 -8.93 -11.82 -17.25
N SER A 334 -9.01 -10.69 -16.58
CA SER A 334 -10.27 -10.04 -16.18
C SER A 334 -10.53 -8.74 -16.94
N ASP A 335 -11.67 -8.12 -16.69
CA ASP A 335 -11.99 -6.78 -17.20
C ASP A 335 -11.24 -5.65 -16.47
N PHE A 336 -10.35 -5.95 -15.52
CA PHE A 336 -9.67 -4.96 -14.68
C PHE A 336 -8.99 -3.86 -15.51
N THR A 337 -8.17 -4.24 -16.48
CA THR A 337 -7.44 -3.30 -17.34
C THR A 337 -8.37 -2.30 -18.03
N LYS A 338 -9.49 -2.78 -18.57
CA LYS A 338 -10.49 -1.97 -19.24
C LYS A 338 -11.21 -1.03 -18.27
N GLU A 339 -11.71 -1.56 -17.17
CA GLU A 339 -12.47 -0.79 -16.17
C GLU A 339 -11.58 0.25 -15.47
N PHE A 340 -10.35 -0.12 -15.14
CA PHE A 340 -9.40 0.79 -14.51
C PHE A 340 -9.03 1.97 -15.42
N THR A 341 -8.71 1.70 -16.69
CA THR A 341 -8.38 2.76 -17.68
C THR A 341 -9.58 3.68 -17.92
N ALA A 342 -10.80 3.14 -17.97
CA ALA A 342 -12.02 3.92 -18.21
C ALA A 342 -12.34 4.96 -17.13
N ARG A 343 -11.76 4.86 -15.94
CA ARG A 343 -12.00 5.81 -14.84
C ARG A 343 -11.44 7.20 -15.10
N GLY A 344 -10.42 7.35 -15.96
CA GLY A 344 -9.78 8.65 -16.18
C GLY A 344 -9.14 9.23 -14.90
N PRO A 345 -9.02 10.55 -14.73
CA PRO A 345 -9.47 11.58 -15.68
C PRO A 345 -8.69 11.54 -16.98
N PHE A 346 -9.28 12.14 -18.03
CA PHE A 346 -8.66 12.26 -19.34
C PHE A 346 -8.30 13.71 -19.62
N ASP A 347 -7.13 13.94 -20.23
CA ASP A 347 -6.74 15.23 -20.72
C ASP A 347 -7.50 15.60 -22.02
N LYS A 348 -7.30 16.79 -22.55
CA LYS A 348 -7.93 17.27 -23.79
C LYS A 348 -7.59 16.42 -25.02
N SER A 349 -6.54 15.64 -24.97
CA SER A 349 -6.12 14.71 -26.03
C SER A 349 -6.63 13.28 -25.80
N GLY A 350 -7.45 13.04 -24.75
CA GLY A 350 -7.97 11.74 -24.39
C GLY A 350 -6.96 10.81 -23.69
N ARG A 351 -5.83 11.34 -23.18
CA ARG A 351 -4.81 10.58 -22.44
C ARG A 351 -5.10 10.57 -20.95
N SER A 352 -4.74 9.47 -20.26
CA SER A 352 -4.88 9.33 -18.82
C SER A 352 -3.64 8.69 -18.20
N LEU A 353 -3.30 9.06 -16.94
CA LEU A 353 -2.29 8.36 -16.16
C LEU A 353 -2.67 6.91 -15.83
N ARG A 354 -3.91 6.49 -16.14
CA ARG A 354 -4.39 5.11 -15.96
C ARG A 354 -4.23 4.22 -17.20
N GLU A 355 -3.66 4.74 -18.28
CA GLU A 355 -3.37 3.93 -19.46
C GLU A 355 -2.19 3.01 -19.20
N PHE A 356 -2.37 1.72 -19.45
CA PHE A 356 -1.32 0.72 -19.31
C PHE A 356 -0.40 0.66 -20.53
N ASP A 357 0.89 0.34 -20.30
CA ASP A 357 1.84 -0.09 -21.35
C ASP A 357 1.88 -1.64 -21.44
N LEU A 358 2.16 -2.29 -20.33
CA LEU A 358 2.23 -3.75 -20.17
C LEU A 358 3.22 -4.47 -21.10
N LYS A 359 4.14 -3.75 -21.75
CA LYS A 359 5.18 -4.30 -22.61
C LYS A 359 6.57 -4.09 -22.05
N THR A 360 6.82 -2.90 -21.53
CA THR A 360 8.14 -2.49 -21.01
C THR A 360 8.05 -2.00 -19.57
N ARG A 361 6.85 -1.57 -19.14
CA ARG A 361 6.52 -1.04 -17.81
C ARG A 361 5.03 -1.19 -17.54
N LEU A 362 4.58 -0.88 -16.33
CA LEU A 362 3.17 -1.01 -15.97
C LEU A 362 2.29 0.02 -16.69
N PHE A 363 2.57 1.32 -16.52
CA PHE A 363 1.77 2.39 -17.11
C PHE A 363 2.46 3.07 -18.30
N LYS A 364 1.67 3.47 -19.25
CA LYS A 364 2.11 4.15 -20.48
C LYS A 364 2.77 5.50 -20.17
N TYR A 365 2.20 6.23 -19.25
CA TYR A 365 2.72 7.51 -18.78
C TYR A 365 3.25 7.33 -17.35
N PRO A 366 4.56 7.51 -17.09
CA PRO A 366 5.18 7.24 -15.80
C PRO A 366 4.90 8.35 -14.79
N GLY A 367 3.61 8.51 -14.46
CA GLY A 367 3.07 9.37 -13.44
C GLY A 367 1.95 8.63 -12.71
N SER A 368 2.00 8.59 -11.38
CA SER A 368 1.04 7.84 -10.59
C SER A 368 -0.35 8.48 -10.61
N TYR A 369 -1.37 7.69 -10.92
CA TYR A 369 -2.77 8.11 -10.81
C TYR A 369 -3.20 8.47 -9.38
N LEU A 370 -2.42 8.10 -8.38
CA LEU A 370 -2.71 8.44 -6.97
C LEU A 370 -2.55 9.92 -6.64
N VAL A 371 -2.04 10.73 -7.56
CA VAL A 371 -2.16 12.20 -7.47
C VAL A 371 -3.60 12.70 -7.43
N TYR A 372 -4.56 11.86 -7.87
CA TYR A 372 -6.00 12.14 -7.81
C TYR A 372 -6.68 11.62 -6.55
N SER A 373 -5.96 10.88 -5.69
CA SER A 373 -6.50 10.32 -4.44
C SER A 373 -6.79 11.41 -3.39
N LYS A 374 -7.73 11.12 -2.50
CA LYS A 374 -7.99 11.98 -1.34
C LYS A 374 -6.73 12.14 -0.47
N ALA A 375 -5.95 11.07 -0.29
CA ALA A 375 -4.72 11.09 0.48
C ALA A 375 -3.67 12.10 -0.07
N PHE A 376 -3.59 12.24 -1.40
CA PHE A 376 -2.73 13.27 -2.03
C PHE A 376 -3.36 14.67 -1.93
N ALA A 377 -4.66 14.78 -2.18
CA ALA A 377 -5.38 16.06 -2.12
C ALA A 377 -5.26 16.73 -0.74
N ASP A 378 -5.31 15.93 0.33
CA ASP A 378 -5.30 16.39 1.72
C ASP A 378 -3.91 16.34 2.38
N LEU A 379 -2.84 16.20 1.61
CA LEU A 379 -1.48 16.37 2.14
C LEU A 379 -1.34 17.74 2.84
N PRO A 380 -0.63 17.81 3.98
CA PRO A 380 -0.33 19.09 4.62
C PRO A 380 0.26 20.09 3.61
N PRO A 381 -0.22 21.36 3.60
CA PRO A 381 0.17 22.31 2.56
C PRO A 381 1.68 22.42 2.31
N PRO A 382 2.59 22.46 3.31
CA PRO A 382 4.02 22.60 3.04
C PRO A 382 4.62 21.43 2.26
N VAL A 383 4.24 20.19 2.56
CA VAL A 383 4.75 19.03 1.79
C VAL A 383 4.06 18.90 0.45
N LYS A 384 2.77 19.25 0.33
CA LYS A 384 2.06 19.28 -0.95
C LYS A 384 2.70 20.27 -1.92
N GLU A 385 2.99 21.47 -1.44
CA GLU A 385 3.67 22.49 -2.21
C GLU A 385 5.08 22.04 -2.66
N PHE A 386 5.84 21.43 -1.75
CA PHE A 386 7.13 20.83 -2.08
C PHE A 386 7.00 19.79 -3.18
N VAL A 387 6.10 18.81 -3.01
CA VAL A 387 5.88 17.71 -3.98
C VAL A 387 5.48 18.28 -5.35
N LEU A 388 4.52 19.21 -5.41
CA LEU A 388 4.09 19.82 -6.66
C LEU A 388 5.22 20.61 -7.33
N ARG A 389 6.04 21.33 -6.58
CA ARG A 389 7.21 22.04 -7.10
C ARG A 389 8.24 21.06 -7.68
N ARG A 390 8.56 19.99 -6.95
CA ARG A 390 9.51 18.97 -7.40
C ARG A 390 9.01 18.22 -8.66
N LEU A 391 7.74 17.83 -8.68
CA LEU A 391 7.14 17.23 -9.87
C LEU A 391 7.29 18.15 -11.09
N HIS A 392 7.01 19.44 -10.93
CA HIS A 392 7.16 20.42 -12.00
C HIS A 392 8.63 20.57 -12.45
N GLU A 393 9.59 20.63 -11.53
CA GLU A 393 11.03 20.71 -11.85
C GLU A 393 11.50 19.51 -12.67
N VAL A 394 11.09 18.29 -12.24
CA VAL A 394 11.42 17.06 -12.96
C VAL A 394 10.75 17.02 -14.33
N LEU A 395 9.46 17.31 -14.42
CA LEU A 395 8.70 17.20 -15.66
C LEU A 395 9.05 18.29 -16.70
N THR A 396 9.56 19.45 -16.25
CA THR A 396 10.10 20.49 -17.16
C THR A 396 11.57 20.28 -17.53
N GLY A 397 12.20 19.20 -17.07
CA GLY A 397 13.60 18.89 -17.36
C GLY A 397 14.63 19.71 -16.58
N LYS A 398 14.21 20.48 -15.58
CA LYS A 398 15.12 21.21 -14.69
C LYS A 398 15.90 20.28 -13.76
N ASP A 399 15.30 19.11 -13.42
CA ASP A 399 15.98 18.04 -12.71
C ASP A 399 15.96 16.75 -13.56
N THR A 400 17.15 16.32 -13.97
CA THR A 400 17.41 15.09 -14.72
C THR A 400 18.36 14.16 -13.98
N SER A 401 18.48 14.33 -12.67
CA SER A 401 19.33 13.55 -11.79
C SER A 401 19.00 12.05 -11.84
N GLU A 402 19.87 11.23 -11.26
CA GLU A 402 19.84 9.77 -11.37
C GLU A 402 18.47 9.15 -11.07
N PRO A 403 17.71 9.53 -10.02
CA PRO A 403 16.40 8.95 -9.76
C PRO A 403 15.38 9.15 -10.88
N PHE A 404 15.55 10.19 -11.73
CA PHE A 404 14.61 10.56 -12.78
C PHE A 404 15.14 10.30 -14.21
N ARG A 405 16.30 9.64 -14.35
CA ARG A 405 16.94 9.34 -15.63
C ARG A 405 16.12 8.41 -16.52
N HIS A 406 15.25 7.60 -15.94
CA HIS A 406 14.36 6.71 -16.68
C HIS A 406 13.28 7.44 -17.48
N LEU A 407 12.99 8.71 -17.16
CA LEU A 407 11.99 9.52 -17.86
C LEU A 407 12.59 10.12 -19.15
N SER A 408 12.07 9.72 -20.30
CA SER A 408 12.38 10.37 -21.56
C SER A 408 11.79 11.79 -21.63
N GLU A 409 12.26 12.62 -22.54
CA GLU A 409 11.66 13.94 -22.79
C GLU A 409 10.17 13.83 -23.18
N ALA A 410 9.82 12.81 -23.97
CA ALA A 410 8.43 12.52 -24.34
C ALA A 410 7.58 12.12 -23.12
N ASP A 411 8.11 11.30 -22.22
CA ASP A 411 7.42 10.93 -20.96
C ASP A 411 7.16 12.17 -20.10
N ARG A 412 8.19 12.99 -19.87
CA ARG A 412 8.09 14.23 -19.07
C ARG A 412 7.03 15.17 -19.63
N LYS A 413 7.06 15.41 -20.94
CA LYS A 413 6.09 16.24 -21.64
C LYS A 413 4.67 15.69 -21.51
N ALA A 414 4.48 14.40 -21.74
CA ALA A 414 3.15 13.77 -21.70
C ALA A 414 2.56 13.84 -20.27
N VAL A 415 3.33 13.48 -19.24
CA VAL A 415 2.87 13.55 -17.85
C VAL A 415 2.57 14.99 -17.43
N LEU A 416 3.42 15.96 -17.81
CA LEU A 416 3.20 17.39 -17.54
C LEU A 416 1.89 17.88 -18.14
N GLU A 417 1.62 17.56 -19.42
CA GLU A 417 0.40 17.97 -20.13
C GLU A 417 -0.84 17.32 -19.52
N ILE A 418 -0.80 16.01 -19.20
CA ILE A 418 -1.90 15.31 -18.55
C ILE A 418 -2.21 15.97 -17.20
N LEU A 419 -1.21 16.20 -16.34
CA LEU A 419 -1.41 16.80 -15.03
C LEU A 419 -1.96 18.23 -15.13
N ARG A 420 -1.49 19.04 -16.09
CA ARG A 420 -2.01 20.39 -16.32
C ARG A 420 -3.50 20.43 -16.63
N ASP A 421 -3.98 19.42 -17.37
CA ASP A 421 -5.38 19.36 -17.78
C ASP A 421 -6.28 18.66 -16.73
N THR A 422 -5.72 17.77 -15.90
CA THR A 422 -6.54 16.85 -15.07
C THR A 422 -6.40 17.05 -13.58
N LEU A 423 -5.25 17.60 -13.10
CA LEU A 423 -5.08 17.81 -11.65
C LEU A 423 -5.63 19.19 -11.25
N PRO A 424 -6.63 19.25 -10.35
CA PRO A 424 -7.18 20.51 -9.88
C PRO A 424 -6.17 21.28 -9.01
N ASP A 425 -6.38 22.59 -8.90
CA ASP A 425 -5.68 23.47 -7.95
C ASP A 425 -4.14 23.51 -8.09
N LEU A 426 -3.65 23.28 -9.31
CA LEU A 426 -2.21 23.44 -9.61
C LEU A 426 -1.77 24.90 -9.40
N PRO A 427 -0.60 25.12 -8.79
CA PRO A 427 0.01 26.45 -8.67
C PRO A 427 0.19 27.15 -10.00
N GLY A 428 0.14 28.49 -10.01
CA GLY A 428 0.19 29.29 -11.24
C GLY A 428 1.40 29.02 -12.14
N TYR A 429 2.56 28.65 -11.57
CA TYR A 429 3.76 28.33 -12.32
C TYR A 429 3.65 27.05 -13.21
N TRP A 430 2.68 26.18 -12.92
CA TRP A 430 2.40 25.02 -13.79
C TRP A 430 1.80 25.42 -15.13
N ARG A 431 1.17 26.61 -15.22
CA ARG A 431 0.51 27.09 -16.43
C ARG A 431 1.42 28.02 -17.27
N ALA A 432 2.54 28.45 -16.69
CA ALA A 432 3.51 29.30 -17.40
C ALA A 432 4.47 28.41 -18.21
N GLY A 433 4.36 28.45 -19.54
CA GLY A 433 5.21 27.69 -20.47
C GLY A 433 4.44 26.99 -21.55
#